data_56ebebeefef01e0aa41e4e7e50ffec11
#
_entry.id   56ebebeefef01e0aa41e4e7e50ffec11
#
_cell.length_a   1.000
_cell.length_b   1.000
_cell.length_c   1.000
_cell.angle_alpha   90.00
_cell.angle_beta   90.00
_cell.angle_gamma   90.00
#
_symmetry.space_group_name_H-M   'P 1'
#
loop_
_entity.id
_entity.type
_entity.pdbx_description
1 polymer ?
#
loop_
_entity_poly.entity_id
_entity_poly.type
_entity_poly.pdbx_seq_one_letter_code
_entity_poly.pdbx_strand_id
1 'polypeptide(L)'
;AFLASMTYGAVPVPLLHEFKSSNIHHLVNHSEAKILFVDDVIWEGLTETEMPDVHAIIQVNTFKLLYAAEDSIRSAREHLNELFGRKYPNAFTPESINYYEDSAEELAIINYTSGTSGFSKGVMIPYRAIFSNMEFAKKVLPGMDHTRNIVSMLPSAHMYGLMFELLYELSVGAHVHCLSRVPSPKIIMQALAEVK
;
A
#
# COMPACT_ATOMS: atom_id res chain seq x y z
N ALA A 1 -4.31 -4.00 1.14
CA ALA A 1 -3.90 -3.16 2.28
C ALA A 1 -3.86 -1.67 1.92
N PHE A 2 -3.04 -1.25 0.92
CA PHE A 2 -2.78 0.17 0.60
C PHE A 2 -4.06 1.01 0.38
N LEU A 3 -4.89 0.66 -0.60
CA LEU A 3 -6.13 1.41 -0.88
C LEU A 3 -7.09 1.41 0.32
N ALA A 4 -7.22 0.27 1.01
CA ALA A 4 -8.07 0.18 2.20
C ALA A 4 -7.57 1.08 3.34
N SER A 5 -6.25 1.26 3.49
CA SER A 5 -5.70 2.19 4.46
C SER A 5 -6.06 3.64 4.13
N MET A 6 -5.92 4.04 2.87
CA MET A 6 -6.30 5.40 2.43
C MET A 6 -7.79 5.67 2.62
N THR A 7 -8.66 4.73 2.21
CA THR A 7 -10.12 4.90 2.36
C THR A 7 -10.59 4.89 3.80
N TYR A 8 -9.80 4.35 4.72
CA TYR A 8 -10.01 4.40 6.17
C TYR A 8 -9.51 5.72 6.81
N GLY A 9 -8.71 6.50 6.10
CA GLY A 9 -8.07 7.73 6.60
C GLY A 9 -6.72 7.48 7.29
N ALA A 10 -6.14 6.28 7.13
CA ALA A 10 -4.78 6.02 7.59
C ALA A 10 -3.76 6.44 6.52
N VAL A 11 -2.59 6.88 6.96
CA VAL A 11 -1.47 7.28 6.10
C VAL A 11 -0.61 6.06 5.78
N PRO A 12 -0.67 5.48 4.56
CA PRO A 12 0.21 4.39 4.18
C PRO A 12 1.66 4.85 3.98
N VAL A 13 2.58 3.99 4.37
CA VAL A 13 4.03 4.17 4.22
C VAL A 13 4.57 2.99 3.40
N PRO A 14 4.53 3.06 2.06
CA PRO A 14 5.02 1.97 1.23
C PRO A 14 6.54 1.86 1.33
N LEU A 15 7.03 0.67 1.66
CA LEU A 15 8.45 0.35 1.75
C LEU A 15 8.85 -0.63 0.66
N LEU A 16 10.05 -0.46 0.11
CA LEU A 16 10.61 -1.38 -0.87
C LEU A 16 10.96 -2.72 -0.20
N HIS A 17 10.54 -3.82 -0.81
CA HIS A 17 10.81 -5.18 -0.33
C HIS A 17 12.30 -5.55 -0.33
N GLU A 18 13.13 -4.80 -1.07
CA GLU A 18 14.58 -4.98 -1.15
C GLU A 18 15.32 -4.39 0.06
N PHE A 19 14.63 -3.65 0.93
CA PHE A 19 15.28 -3.08 2.11
C PHE A 19 15.71 -4.17 3.09
N LYS A 20 16.90 -4.00 3.66
CA LYS A 20 17.37 -4.84 4.76
C LYS A 20 16.50 -4.63 6.00
N SER A 21 16.39 -5.66 6.84
CA SER A 21 15.59 -5.61 8.08
C SER A 21 15.89 -4.40 8.96
N SER A 22 17.18 -4.06 9.14
CA SER A 22 17.57 -2.87 9.90
C SER A 22 17.05 -1.56 9.32
N ASN A 23 16.96 -1.45 7.98
CA ASN A 23 16.36 -0.29 7.33
C ASN A 23 14.84 -0.27 7.54
N ILE A 24 14.18 -1.43 7.43
CA ILE A 24 12.73 -1.53 7.68
C ILE A 24 12.42 -1.12 9.12
N HIS A 25 13.13 -1.65 10.13
CA HIS A 25 12.98 -1.25 11.54
C HIS A 25 13.13 0.27 11.71
N HIS A 26 14.19 0.84 11.13
CA HIS A 26 14.42 2.28 11.19
C HIS A 26 13.27 3.09 10.56
N LEU A 27 12.79 2.71 9.37
CA LEU A 27 11.74 3.44 8.65
C LEU A 27 10.37 3.29 9.31
N VAL A 28 10.07 2.12 9.85
CA VAL A 28 8.85 1.86 10.64
C VAL A 28 8.82 2.75 11.88
N ASN A 29 9.92 2.81 12.64
CA ASN A 29 10.03 3.67 13.82
C ASN A 29 10.00 5.16 13.44
N HIS A 30 10.74 5.57 12.41
CA HIS A 30 10.77 6.96 11.95
C HIS A 30 9.42 7.47 11.44
N SER A 31 8.62 6.60 10.84
CA SER A 31 7.28 6.95 10.37
C SER A 31 6.20 6.85 11.47
N GLU A 32 6.57 6.39 12.66
CA GLU A 32 5.66 6.14 13.79
C GLU A 32 4.50 5.18 13.42
N ALA A 33 4.76 4.25 12.49
CA ALA A 33 3.75 3.31 12.00
C ALA A 33 3.23 2.43 13.15
N LYS A 34 1.90 2.26 13.21
CA LYS A 34 1.24 1.46 14.25
C LYS A 34 0.85 0.07 13.78
N ILE A 35 0.69 -0.11 12.47
CA ILE A 35 0.34 -1.40 11.86
C ILE A 35 1.29 -1.65 10.70
N LEU A 36 1.86 -2.85 10.65
CA LEU A 36 2.71 -3.30 9.56
C LEU A 36 2.00 -4.42 8.78
N PHE A 37 1.87 -4.25 7.47
CA PHE A 37 1.49 -5.32 6.55
C PHE A 37 2.74 -5.85 5.88
N VAL A 38 3.01 -7.14 6.02
CA VAL A 38 4.28 -7.73 5.60
C VAL A 38 4.09 -9.11 4.96
N ASP A 39 4.97 -9.46 4.03
CA ASP A 39 5.07 -10.82 3.49
C ASP A 39 5.89 -11.72 4.43
N ASP A 40 5.68 -13.04 4.36
CA ASP A 40 6.37 -14.02 5.22
C ASP A 40 7.90 -13.93 5.10
N VAL A 41 8.39 -13.82 3.87
CA VAL A 41 9.84 -13.76 3.62
C VAL A 41 10.49 -12.55 4.29
N ILE A 42 9.78 -11.41 4.29
CA ILE A 42 10.26 -10.20 4.97
C ILE A 42 10.12 -10.36 6.48
N TRP A 43 9.00 -10.93 6.95
CA TRP A 43 8.75 -11.13 8.38
C TRP A 43 9.80 -11.99 9.06
N GLU A 44 10.29 -13.05 8.41
CA GLU A 44 11.35 -13.92 8.95
C GLU A 44 12.63 -13.15 9.33
N GLY A 45 12.89 -12.02 8.70
CA GLY A 45 14.03 -11.17 9.00
C GLY A 45 13.76 -10.03 9.97
N LEU A 46 12.51 -9.80 10.40
CA LEU A 46 12.16 -8.71 11.31
C LEU A 46 12.15 -9.17 12.78
N THR A 47 12.37 -8.20 13.64
CA THR A 47 12.33 -8.38 15.09
C THR A 47 11.39 -7.35 15.69
N GLU A 48 10.29 -7.80 16.30
CA GLU A 48 9.25 -6.93 16.84
C GLU A 48 9.76 -6.00 17.94
N THR A 49 10.73 -6.43 18.74
CA THR A 49 11.34 -5.60 19.80
C THR A 49 12.12 -4.40 19.26
N GLU A 50 12.53 -4.44 17.99
CA GLU A 50 13.15 -3.31 17.29
C GLU A 50 12.13 -2.29 16.75
N MET A 51 10.83 -2.58 16.92
CA MET A 51 9.73 -1.73 16.48
C MET A 51 8.72 -1.53 17.63
N PRO A 52 9.12 -0.89 18.75
CA PRO A 52 8.34 -0.88 20.00
C PRO A 52 6.96 -0.18 19.88
N ASP A 53 6.78 0.71 18.90
CA ASP A 53 5.53 1.46 18.70
C ASP A 53 4.55 0.76 17.76
N VAL A 54 4.91 -0.41 17.22
CA VAL A 54 4.03 -1.20 16.35
C VAL A 54 3.04 -1.98 17.21
N HIS A 55 1.76 -1.76 16.99
CA HIS A 55 0.68 -2.44 17.71
C HIS A 55 0.32 -3.78 17.10
N ALA A 56 0.39 -3.91 15.77
CA ALA A 56 0.06 -5.15 15.07
C ALA A 56 0.92 -5.36 13.83
N ILE A 57 1.29 -6.62 13.57
CA ILE A 57 1.91 -7.05 12.32
C ILE A 57 1.00 -8.08 11.68
N ILE A 58 0.63 -7.84 10.42
CA ILE A 58 -0.36 -8.59 9.68
C ILE A 58 0.26 -9.11 8.39
N GLN A 59 0.14 -10.40 8.15
CA GLN A 59 0.55 -11.02 6.89
C GLN A 59 -0.30 -10.51 5.73
N VAL A 60 0.32 -9.99 4.67
CA VAL A 60 -0.39 -9.34 3.57
C VAL A 60 -1.25 -10.29 2.75
N ASN A 61 -0.82 -11.56 2.59
CA ASN A 61 -1.48 -12.54 1.72
C ASN A 61 -2.73 -13.18 2.35
N THR A 62 -2.71 -13.41 3.67
CA THR A 62 -3.77 -14.13 4.40
C THR A 62 -4.51 -13.26 5.40
N PHE A 63 -4.00 -12.07 5.66
CA PHE A 63 -4.44 -11.19 6.77
C PHE A 63 -4.34 -11.87 8.15
N LYS A 64 -3.46 -12.87 8.28
CA LYS A 64 -3.14 -13.49 9.57
C LYS A 64 -2.41 -12.48 10.45
N LEU A 65 -2.79 -12.42 11.72
CA LEU A 65 -2.07 -11.64 12.73
C LEU A 65 -0.77 -12.40 13.10
N LEU A 66 0.38 -11.80 12.82
CA LEU A 66 1.70 -12.35 13.14
C LEU A 66 2.17 -11.88 14.52
N TYR A 67 1.91 -10.62 14.86
CA TYR A 67 2.24 -10.01 16.14
C TYR A 67 1.11 -9.09 16.60
N ALA A 68 0.89 -9.02 17.91
CA ALA A 68 0.02 -8.07 18.57
C ALA A 68 0.67 -7.62 19.86
N ALA A 69 0.80 -6.30 20.06
CA ALA A 69 1.37 -5.70 21.27
C ALA A 69 0.48 -5.93 22.49
N GLU A 70 -0.85 -6.08 22.28
CA GLU A 70 -1.83 -6.27 23.34
C GLU A 70 -2.76 -7.44 23.06
N ASP A 71 -3.22 -8.12 24.11
CA ASP A 71 -4.20 -9.21 24.00
C ASP A 71 -5.55 -8.75 23.44
N SER A 72 -5.91 -7.49 23.64
CA SER A 72 -7.10 -6.86 23.08
C SER A 72 -7.12 -6.95 21.54
N ILE A 73 -5.98 -6.73 20.88
CA ILE A 73 -5.82 -6.80 19.42
C ILE A 73 -5.95 -8.25 18.96
N ARG A 74 -5.34 -9.18 19.70
CA ARG A 74 -5.45 -10.61 19.40
C ARG A 74 -6.90 -11.09 19.50
N SER A 75 -7.57 -10.75 20.59
CA SER A 75 -8.98 -11.05 20.80
C SER A 75 -9.87 -10.43 19.72
N ALA A 76 -9.65 -9.17 19.35
CA ALA A 76 -10.39 -8.52 18.28
C ALA A 76 -10.20 -9.23 16.93
N ARG A 77 -8.98 -9.73 16.65
CA ARG A 77 -8.72 -10.49 15.41
C ARG A 77 -9.39 -11.85 15.41
N GLU A 78 -9.40 -12.55 16.53
CA GLU A 78 -10.06 -13.85 16.69
C GLU A 78 -11.58 -13.75 16.53
N HIS A 79 -12.19 -12.67 17.04
CA HIS A 79 -13.62 -12.42 16.99
C HIS A 79 -14.05 -11.47 15.87
N LEU A 80 -13.19 -11.26 14.84
CA LEU A 80 -13.42 -10.26 13.79
C LEU A 80 -14.79 -10.41 13.10
N ASN A 81 -15.16 -11.64 12.75
CA ASN A 81 -16.44 -11.89 12.07
C ASN A 81 -17.65 -11.59 12.99
N GLU A 82 -17.52 -11.88 14.26
CA GLU A 82 -18.56 -11.58 15.27
C GLU A 82 -18.69 -10.06 15.46
N LEU A 83 -17.58 -9.37 15.61
CA LEU A 83 -17.51 -7.91 15.72
C LEU A 83 -18.07 -7.22 14.47
N PHE A 84 -17.74 -7.75 13.29
CA PHE A 84 -18.26 -7.27 12.02
C PHE A 84 -19.79 -7.48 11.95
N GLY A 85 -20.28 -8.66 12.30
CA GLY A 85 -21.71 -8.96 12.31
C GLY A 85 -22.51 -8.12 13.32
N ARG A 86 -21.91 -7.78 14.46
CA ARG A 86 -22.51 -6.84 15.43
C ARG A 86 -22.58 -5.41 14.89
N LYS A 87 -21.54 -4.97 14.19
CA LYS A 87 -21.49 -3.63 13.58
C LYS A 87 -22.43 -3.50 12.39
N TYR A 88 -22.61 -4.58 11.62
CA TYR A 88 -23.46 -4.64 10.43
C TYR A 88 -24.44 -5.81 10.54
N PRO A 89 -25.51 -5.68 11.36
CA PRO A 89 -26.45 -6.76 11.62
C PRO A 89 -27.34 -7.13 10.42
N ASN A 90 -27.44 -6.23 9.44
CA ASN A 90 -28.13 -6.44 8.17
C ASN A 90 -27.14 -6.79 7.07
N ALA A 91 -27.61 -7.01 5.85
CA ALA A 91 -26.74 -7.22 4.70
C ALA A 91 -25.77 -6.04 4.54
N PHE A 92 -24.47 -6.35 4.42
CA PHE A 92 -23.46 -5.34 4.12
C PHE A 92 -23.55 -4.98 2.63
N THR A 93 -23.78 -3.70 2.35
CA THR A 93 -23.93 -3.17 1.00
C THR A 93 -22.89 -2.05 0.78
N PRO A 94 -22.66 -1.61 -0.48
CA PRO A 94 -21.76 -0.49 -0.75
C PRO A 94 -22.08 0.78 0.07
N GLU A 95 -23.35 1.03 0.35
CA GLU A 95 -23.82 2.18 1.13
C GLU A 95 -23.47 2.07 2.62
N SER A 96 -23.11 0.87 3.09
CA SER A 96 -22.62 0.64 4.45
C SER A 96 -21.19 1.10 4.67
N ILE A 97 -20.47 1.43 3.59
CA ILE A 97 -19.07 1.85 3.65
C ILE A 97 -19.02 3.36 3.91
N ASN A 98 -18.47 3.72 5.06
CA ASN A 98 -18.14 5.12 5.35
C ASN A 98 -16.69 5.35 4.93
N TYR A 99 -16.50 6.05 3.82
CA TYR A 99 -15.19 6.50 3.40
C TYR A 99 -14.74 7.68 4.25
N TYR A 100 -13.44 7.77 4.49
CA TYR A 100 -12.86 8.93 5.13
C TYR A 100 -13.03 10.16 4.23
N GLU A 101 -13.51 11.26 4.81
CA GLU A 101 -13.62 12.55 4.13
C GLU A 101 -12.31 13.29 4.29
N ASP A 102 -11.45 13.22 3.27
CA ASP A 102 -10.15 13.86 3.23
C ASP A 102 -10.24 15.33 2.81
N SER A 103 -9.26 16.11 3.23
CA SER A 103 -9.03 17.45 2.69
C SER A 103 -7.77 17.47 1.82
N ALA A 104 -7.71 18.43 0.90
CA ALA A 104 -6.63 18.53 -0.07
C ALA A 104 -5.23 18.66 0.58
N GLU A 105 -5.15 19.31 1.74
CA GLU A 105 -3.89 19.58 2.44
C GLU A 105 -3.50 18.48 3.43
N GLU A 106 -4.38 17.52 3.70
CA GLU A 106 -4.07 16.42 4.60
C GLU A 106 -3.03 15.48 4.00
N LEU A 107 -2.25 14.89 4.90
CA LEU A 107 -1.22 13.92 4.57
C LEU A 107 -1.86 12.62 4.06
N ALA A 108 -1.55 12.24 2.84
CA ALA A 108 -2.07 11.02 2.22
C ALA A 108 -1.08 9.87 2.27
N ILE A 109 0.22 10.13 2.07
CA ILE A 109 1.26 9.11 1.96
C ILE A 109 2.56 9.67 2.54
N ILE A 110 3.36 8.81 3.21
CA ILE A 110 4.78 9.08 3.46
C ILE A 110 5.59 8.15 2.56
N ASN A 111 6.37 8.72 1.65
CA ASN A 111 7.21 7.93 0.75
C ASN A 111 8.70 8.15 1.03
N TYR A 112 9.43 7.07 1.27
CA TYR A 112 10.85 7.15 1.55
C TYR A 112 11.69 7.12 0.28
N THR A 113 12.62 8.08 0.17
CA THR A 113 13.60 8.12 -0.90
C THR A 113 14.98 7.77 -0.36
N SER A 114 15.80 7.10 -1.18
CA SER A 114 17.22 6.92 -0.87
C SER A 114 17.91 8.28 -0.90
N GLY A 115 18.14 8.85 0.29
CA GLY A 115 18.82 10.14 0.40
C GLY A 115 20.25 10.08 -0.13
N THR A 116 20.69 11.08 -0.89
CA THR A 116 22.08 11.25 -1.33
C THR A 116 23.06 11.39 -0.15
N SER A 117 22.56 11.72 1.04
CA SER A 117 23.32 11.85 2.29
C SER A 117 23.42 10.57 3.12
N GLY A 118 22.99 9.41 2.59
CA GLY A 118 23.03 8.11 3.29
C GLY A 118 21.83 7.82 4.20
N PHE A 119 21.02 8.81 4.52
CA PHE A 119 19.77 8.62 5.30
C PHE A 119 18.54 8.71 4.39
N SER A 120 17.63 7.77 4.53
CA SER A 120 16.33 7.84 3.87
C SER A 120 15.52 9.04 4.36
N LYS A 121 14.88 9.77 3.45
CA LYS A 121 14.02 10.92 3.78
C LYS A 121 12.56 10.53 3.53
N GLY A 122 11.71 10.72 4.53
CA GLY A 122 10.26 10.57 4.39
C GLY A 122 9.66 11.82 3.74
N VAL A 123 9.21 11.68 2.51
CA VAL A 123 8.51 12.75 1.78
C VAL A 123 7.04 12.69 2.15
N MET A 124 6.53 13.74 2.77
CA MET A 124 5.12 13.89 3.15
C MET A 124 4.31 14.36 1.94
N ILE A 125 3.40 13.53 1.45
CA ILE A 125 2.64 13.77 0.23
C ILE A 125 1.18 14.00 0.61
N PRO A 126 0.64 15.23 0.40
CA PRO A 126 -0.76 15.52 0.65
C PRO A 126 -1.67 14.99 -0.48
N TYR A 127 -2.97 14.84 -0.20
CA TYR A 127 -3.96 14.39 -1.19
C TYR A 127 -3.96 15.23 -2.46
N ARG A 128 -3.82 16.57 -2.35
CA ARG A 128 -3.75 17.46 -3.53
C ARG A 128 -2.63 17.09 -4.50
N ALA A 129 -1.49 16.59 -4.00
CA ALA A 129 -0.38 16.19 -4.87
C ALA A 129 -0.72 14.92 -5.67
N ILE A 130 -1.43 13.97 -5.05
CA ILE A 130 -1.94 12.77 -5.73
C ILE A 130 -2.92 13.16 -6.82
N PHE A 131 -3.95 13.94 -6.50
CA PHE A 131 -4.96 14.38 -7.47
C PHE A 131 -4.37 15.22 -8.60
N SER A 132 -3.41 16.11 -8.30
CA SER A 132 -2.73 16.90 -9.34
C SER A 132 -1.96 16.01 -10.33
N ASN A 133 -1.30 14.94 -9.84
CA ASN A 133 -0.62 14.00 -10.72
C ASN A 133 -1.61 13.16 -11.54
N MET A 134 -2.76 12.78 -10.98
CA MET A 134 -3.81 12.07 -11.73
C MET A 134 -4.38 12.96 -12.86
N GLU A 135 -4.63 14.24 -12.58
CA GLU A 135 -5.08 15.20 -13.61
C GLU A 135 -3.99 15.43 -14.69
N PHE A 136 -2.72 15.44 -14.30
CA PHE A 136 -1.62 15.47 -15.27
C PHE A 136 -1.61 14.20 -16.14
N ALA A 137 -1.73 13.02 -15.50
CA ALA A 137 -1.76 11.74 -16.21
C ALA A 137 -2.87 11.68 -17.26
N LYS A 138 -4.08 12.14 -16.93
CA LYS A 138 -5.20 12.26 -17.91
C LYS A 138 -4.84 13.08 -19.16
N LYS A 139 -4.00 14.10 -18.99
CA LYS A 139 -3.59 14.98 -20.11
C LYS A 139 -2.51 14.35 -20.99
N VAL A 140 -1.55 13.61 -20.36
CA VAL A 140 -0.39 13.06 -21.08
C VAL A 140 -0.61 11.64 -21.59
N LEU A 141 -1.59 10.93 -21.03
CA LEU A 141 -1.99 9.58 -21.42
C LEU A 141 -3.44 9.54 -21.92
N PRO A 142 -3.76 10.29 -22.97
CA PRO A 142 -5.12 10.31 -23.49
C PRO A 142 -5.52 8.94 -24.05
N GLY A 143 -6.75 8.52 -23.81
CA GLY A 143 -7.28 7.24 -24.29
C GLY A 143 -7.00 6.05 -23.36
N MET A 144 -6.56 6.30 -22.12
CA MET A 144 -6.57 5.31 -21.07
C MET A 144 -7.97 5.17 -20.50
N ASP A 145 -8.51 3.95 -20.51
CA ASP A 145 -9.85 3.62 -20.05
C ASP A 145 -9.93 2.14 -19.60
N HIS A 146 -11.12 1.69 -19.24
CA HIS A 146 -11.42 0.33 -18.77
C HIS A 146 -11.15 -0.78 -19.82
N THR A 147 -10.89 -0.44 -21.07
CA THR A 147 -10.57 -1.41 -22.15
C THR A 147 -9.07 -1.67 -22.25
N ARG A 148 -8.25 -0.95 -21.52
CA ARG A 148 -6.79 -1.03 -21.60
C ARG A 148 -6.21 -2.03 -20.61
N ASN A 149 -5.16 -2.71 -21.06
CA ASN A 149 -4.34 -3.60 -20.26
C ASN A 149 -2.97 -2.96 -20.06
N ILE A 150 -2.53 -2.86 -18.82
CA ILE A 150 -1.25 -2.25 -18.43
C ILE A 150 -0.40 -3.30 -17.72
N VAL A 151 0.86 -3.39 -18.11
CA VAL A 151 1.85 -4.19 -17.38
C VAL A 151 2.58 -3.27 -16.40
N SER A 152 2.32 -3.44 -15.10
CA SER A 152 3.03 -2.73 -14.04
C SER A 152 4.40 -3.38 -13.82
N MET A 153 5.45 -2.60 -14.05
CA MET A 153 6.84 -3.03 -14.05
C MET A 153 7.65 -2.46 -12.89
N LEU A 154 7.20 -1.33 -12.35
CA LEU A 154 7.88 -0.64 -11.25
C LEU A 154 7.31 -1.06 -9.90
N PRO A 155 8.13 -1.10 -8.84
CA PRO A 155 7.63 -1.32 -7.50
C PRO A 155 6.59 -0.27 -7.10
N SER A 156 5.43 -0.71 -6.58
CA SER A 156 4.39 0.21 -6.08
C SER A 156 4.82 1.03 -4.85
N ALA A 157 5.94 0.68 -4.23
CA ALA A 157 6.57 1.51 -3.19
C ALA A 157 7.39 2.68 -3.78
N HIS A 158 7.63 2.71 -5.08
CA HIS A 158 8.23 3.85 -5.78
C HIS A 158 7.12 4.75 -6.30
N MET A 159 7.20 6.07 -6.03
CA MET A 159 6.11 7.00 -6.35
C MET A 159 5.66 6.98 -7.81
N TYR A 160 6.59 6.83 -8.77
CA TYR A 160 6.22 6.75 -10.18
C TYR A 160 5.35 5.51 -10.46
N GLY A 161 5.79 4.33 -9.99
CA GLY A 161 5.01 3.09 -10.13
C GLY A 161 3.66 3.18 -9.41
N LEU A 162 3.64 3.74 -8.20
CA LEU A 162 2.40 3.96 -7.45
C LEU A 162 1.42 4.84 -8.22
N MET A 163 1.89 5.97 -8.75
CA MET A 163 1.01 6.95 -9.40
C MET A 163 0.58 6.53 -10.80
N PHE A 164 1.53 6.11 -11.66
CA PHE A 164 1.29 5.93 -13.08
C PHE A 164 1.10 4.47 -13.53
N GLU A 165 1.40 3.49 -12.66
CA GLU A 165 1.17 2.09 -12.97
C GLU A 165 0.12 1.43 -12.05
N LEU A 166 -0.39 2.17 -11.05
CA LEU A 166 -1.41 1.67 -10.14
C LEU A 166 -2.58 2.65 -9.95
N LEU A 167 -2.35 3.79 -9.27
CA LEU A 167 -3.47 4.66 -8.86
C LEU A 167 -4.21 5.28 -10.05
N TYR A 168 -3.49 5.83 -11.00
CA TYR A 168 -4.09 6.42 -12.20
C TYR A 168 -4.83 5.35 -13.01
N GLU A 169 -4.20 4.22 -13.26
CA GLU A 169 -4.77 3.14 -14.06
C GLU A 169 -6.05 2.58 -13.44
N LEU A 170 -6.05 2.36 -12.11
CA LEU A 170 -7.24 1.95 -11.38
C LEU A 170 -8.34 3.02 -11.44
N SER A 171 -7.99 4.31 -11.41
CA SER A 171 -8.96 5.39 -11.46
C SER A 171 -9.70 5.50 -12.79
N VAL A 172 -9.10 5.06 -13.88
CA VAL A 172 -9.71 5.01 -15.20
C VAL A 172 -10.32 3.64 -15.53
N GLY A 173 -10.21 2.69 -14.60
CA GLY A 173 -10.77 1.35 -14.73
C GLY A 173 -9.93 0.39 -15.59
N ALA A 174 -8.68 0.72 -15.89
CA ALA A 174 -7.79 -0.13 -16.68
C ALA A 174 -7.44 -1.42 -15.93
N HIS A 175 -7.11 -2.48 -16.66
CA HIS A 175 -6.67 -3.74 -16.12
C HIS A 175 -5.15 -3.69 -15.85
N VAL A 176 -4.74 -3.74 -14.59
CA VAL A 176 -3.34 -3.71 -14.18
C VAL A 176 -2.81 -5.13 -13.96
N HIS A 177 -1.84 -5.53 -14.77
CA HIS A 177 -1.13 -6.80 -14.67
C HIS A 177 0.21 -6.58 -13.97
N CYS A 178 0.31 -6.97 -12.70
CA CYS A 178 1.53 -6.84 -11.93
C CYS A 178 2.50 -7.98 -12.25
N LEU A 179 3.76 -7.65 -12.52
CA LEU A 179 4.81 -8.66 -12.68
C LEU A 179 5.09 -9.33 -11.34
N SER A 180 5.10 -10.66 -11.33
CA SER A 180 5.45 -11.47 -10.15
C SER A 180 6.97 -11.70 -9.99
N ARG A 181 7.78 -11.17 -10.90
CA ARG A 181 9.23 -11.33 -10.95
C ARG A 181 9.89 -9.99 -11.20
N VAL A 182 11.16 -9.88 -10.77
CA VAL A 182 11.99 -8.71 -11.06
C VAL A 182 12.03 -8.44 -12.56
N PRO A 183 11.70 -7.21 -13.01
CA PRO A 183 11.67 -6.87 -14.42
C PRO A 183 13.02 -7.11 -15.08
N SER A 184 13.01 -7.87 -16.17
CA SER A 184 14.15 -8.01 -17.10
C SER A 184 13.60 -7.88 -18.52
N PRO A 185 14.42 -7.54 -19.53
CA PRO A 185 13.94 -7.42 -20.91
C PRO A 185 13.15 -8.64 -21.38
N LYS A 186 13.60 -9.84 -21.02
CA LYS A 186 12.92 -11.10 -21.37
C LYS A 186 11.55 -11.23 -20.70
N ILE A 187 11.47 -10.93 -19.40
CA ILE A 187 10.20 -11.01 -18.63
C ILE A 187 9.21 -9.98 -19.12
N ILE A 188 9.67 -8.76 -19.38
CA ILE A 188 8.82 -7.68 -19.89
C ILE A 188 8.27 -8.06 -21.27
N MET A 189 9.12 -8.52 -22.21
CA MET A 189 8.67 -8.94 -23.54
C MET A 189 7.70 -10.10 -23.48
N GLN A 190 7.90 -11.05 -22.57
CA GLN A 190 6.96 -12.15 -22.36
C GLN A 190 5.61 -11.61 -21.85
N ALA A 191 5.60 -10.77 -20.83
CA ALA A 191 4.38 -10.19 -20.28
C ALA A 191 3.60 -9.39 -21.34
N LEU A 192 4.29 -8.55 -22.13
CA LEU A 192 3.69 -7.79 -23.21
C LEU A 192 3.13 -8.68 -24.34
N ALA A 193 3.66 -9.88 -24.54
CA ALA A 193 3.13 -10.83 -25.50
C ALA A 193 1.88 -11.58 -24.98
N GLU A 194 1.79 -11.79 -23.67
CA GLU A 194 0.67 -12.46 -23.01
C GLU A 194 -0.50 -11.49 -22.76
N VAL A 195 -0.22 -10.24 -22.42
CA VAL A 195 -1.21 -9.19 -22.16
C VAL A 195 -1.56 -8.52 -23.50
N LYS A 196 -2.78 -8.76 -23.97
CA LYS A 196 -3.30 -8.23 -25.23
C LYS A 196 -4.23 -7.04 -25.00
#